data_561dd41d0f5c10e202be915890435d9b
#
_entry.id   561dd41d0f5c10e202be915890435d9b
#
_cell.length_a   1.000
_cell.length_b   1.000
_cell.length_c   1.000
_cell.angle_alpha   90.00
_cell.angle_beta   90.00
_cell.angle_gamma   90.00
#
_symmetry.space_group_name_H-M   'P 1'
#
loop_
_entity.id
_entity.type
_entity.pdbx_description
1 polymer ?
#
loop_
_entity_poly.entity_id
_entity_poly.type
_entity_poly.pdbx_seq_one_letter_code
_entity_poly.pdbx_strand_id
1 'polypeptide(L)'
;MDLAPSLETELIDPDEAEILASFRALPTEDDLPCDDGEPMETPRHREQMNLLIDSLKVHWADRTGYYVGGNMFVHYDPENKRRSRGPDFFLVLNVVDRERKSWVAWQEGMRFPDVIIELPSDTTRAVDKGEKKGLYEGLFRMAEYYLYDPWSQEFIGYHLHGMRYHEVERDAERKIYSTATGLYLGIREGWLRWLTVEGAVVPTPLELAEQAGQRATQAEQQAEQEKHRAEQAEQRAEQAEQLVAMYRRRFGDLGGGREQEQ
;
A
#
# COMPACT_ATOMS: atom_id res chain seq x y z
N MET A 1 -34.05 41.87 -10.81
CA MET A 1 -33.71 42.41 -9.46
C MET A 1 -32.75 41.40 -8.83
N ASP A 2 -31.49 41.54 -9.24
CA ASP A 2 -30.39 40.66 -8.81
C ASP A 2 -29.86 41.11 -7.46
N LEU A 3 -29.94 40.27 -6.50
CA LEU A 3 -29.23 40.39 -5.21
C LEU A 3 -28.07 39.38 -5.22
N ALA A 4 -26.93 39.84 -5.70
CA ALA A 4 -25.68 39.16 -5.41
C ALA A 4 -25.37 39.32 -3.90
N PRO A 5 -24.99 38.27 -3.17
CA PRO A 5 -24.52 38.41 -1.80
C PRO A 5 -23.16 39.11 -1.82
N SER A 6 -23.11 40.25 -1.17
CA SER A 6 -21.87 40.95 -0.83
C SER A 6 -20.98 40.01 0.01
N LEU A 7 -19.83 39.65 -0.55
CA LEU A 7 -18.72 39.06 0.21
C LEU A 7 -18.33 40.13 1.25
N GLU A 8 -18.74 39.89 2.49
CA GLU A 8 -18.15 40.59 3.63
C GLU A 8 -16.66 40.23 3.66
N THR A 9 -15.85 41.24 3.38
CA THR A 9 -14.40 41.15 3.61
C THR A 9 -14.24 41.04 5.10
N GLU A 10 -14.09 39.84 5.65
CA GLU A 10 -13.65 39.65 7.02
C GLU A 10 -12.37 40.46 7.20
N LEU A 11 -12.43 41.47 8.06
CA LEU A 11 -11.27 42.24 8.47
C LEU A 11 -10.40 41.30 9.30
N ILE A 12 -9.35 40.76 8.67
CA ILE A 12 -8.34 39.94 9.35
C ILE A 12 -7.71 40.86 10.41
N ASP A 13 -7.64 40.38 11.65
CA ASP A 13 -6.96 41.04 12.75
C ASP A 13 -5.53 41.40 12.32
N PRO A 14 -5.02 42.62 12.60
CA PRO A 14 -3.67 43.03 12.25
C PRO A 14 -2.60 42.04 12.72
N ASP A 15 -2.77 41.46 13.90
CA ASP A 15 -1.85 40.45 14.45
C ASP A 15 -1.91 39.13 13.65
N GLU A 16 -3.09 38.71 13.22
CA GLU A 16 -3.27 37.55 12.30
C GLU A 16 -2.67 37.85 10.92
N ALA A 17 -2.81 39.08 10.42
CA ALA A 17 -2.22 39.46 9.15
C ALA A 17 -0.69 39.45 9.18
N GLU A 18 -0.07 39.88 10.29
CA GLU A 18 1.38 39.82 10.51
C GLU A 18 1.88 38.38 10.60
N ILE A 19 1.16 37.52 11.35
CA ILE A 19 1.45 36.09 11.44
C ILE A 19 1.36 35.42 10.06
N LEU A 20 0.28 35.68 9.29
CA LEU A 20 0.14 35.15 7.94
C LEU A 20 1.23 35.65 6.98
N ALA A 21 1.63 36.91 7.11
CA ALA A 21 2.72 37.46 6.33
C ALA A 21 4.07 36.80 6.66
N SER A 22 4.32 36.49 7.94
CA SER A 22 5.52 35.78 8.36
C SER A 22 5.58 34.36 7.79
N PHE A 23 4.46 33.61 7.78
CA PHE A 23 4.39 32.30 7.14
C PHE A 23 4.63 32.35 5.62
N ARG A 24 4.12 33.40 4.94
CA ARG A 24 4.34 33.61 3.48
C ARG A 24 5.79 33.93 3.13
N ALA A 25 6.57 34.45 4.06
CA ALA A 25 7.99 34.75 3.90
C ALA A 25 8.91 33.53 4.09
N LEU A 26 8.36 32.39 4.56
CA LEU A 26 9.14 31.18 4.74
C LEU A 26 9.51 30.54 3.40
N PRO A 27 10.65 29.83 3.33
CA PRO A 27 11.05 29.10 2.12
C PRO A 27 10.00 28.09 1.69
N THR A 28 9.79 27.96 0.39
CA THR A 28 8.92 26.97 -0.23
C THR A 28 9.70 25.73 -0.67
N GLU A 29 9.01 24.70 -1.15
CA GLU A 29 9.66 23.51 -1.70
C GLU A 29 10.57 23.82 -2.91
N ASP A 30 10.35 24.95 -3.60
CA ASP A 30 11.20 25.41 -4.69
C ASP A 30 12.50 26.07 -4.21
N ASP A 31 12.55 26.54 -2.97
CA ASP A 31 13.70 27.21 -2.36
C ASP A 31 14.59 26.25 -1.54
N LEU A 32 14.15 25.01 -1.37
CA LEU A 32 14.78 24.02 -0.50
C LEU A 32 15.48 22.93 -1.31
N PRO A 33 16.59 22.35 -0.79
CA PRO A 33 17.20 21.19 -1.43
C PRO A 33 16.24 20.00 -1.40
N CYS A 34 16.12 19.30 -2.53
CA CYS A 34 15.37 18.05 -2.66
C CYS A 34 16.27 16.84 -2.90
N ASP A 35 17.58 17.05 -2.99
CA ASP A 35 18.62 16.06 -3.24
C ASP A 35 19.89 16.47 -2.48
N ASP A 36 20.61 15.52 -1.89
CA ASP A 36 21.89 15.73 -1.21
C ASP A 36 23.08 15.27 -2.04
N GLY A 37 22.84 14.72 -3.24
CA GLY A 37 23.86 14.21 -4.14
C GLY A 37 24.45 12.86 -3.74
N GLU A 38 23.94 12.23 -2.66
CA GLU A 38 24.39 10.91 -2.22
C GLU A 38 23.61 9.81 -2.94
N PRO A 39 24.29 8.79 -3.49
CA PRO A 39 23.60 7.68 -4.16
C PRO A 39 22.78 6.85 -3.18
N MET A 40 21.67 6.29 -3.63
CA MET A 40 20.95 5.26 -2.88
C MET A 40 21.88 4.06 -2.60
N GLU A 41 21.80 3.51 -1.40
CA GLU A 41 22.77 2.56 -0.90
C GLU A 41 22.85 1.26 -1.73
N THR A 42 21.73 0.57 -1.95
CA THR A 42 21.72 -0.69 -2.73
C THR A 42 20.43 -0.90 -3.53
N PRO A 43 20.44 -1.74 -4.58
CA PRO A 43 19.19 -2.14 -5.27
C PRO A 43 18.15 -2.74 -4.33
N ARG A 44 18.58 -3.60 -3.38
CA ARG A 44 17.69 -4.22 -2.40
C ARG A 44 16.99 -3.18 -1.49
N HIS A 45 17.69 -2.14 -1.11
CA HIS A 45 17.13 -1.03 -0.33
C HIS A 45 16.01 -0.33 -1.10
N ARG A 46 16.27 0.02 -2.38
CA ARG A 46 15.28 0.64 -3.26
C ARG A 46 14.06 -0.24 -3.49
N GLU A 47 14.30 -1.52 -3.74
CA GLU A 47 13.20 -2.50 -3.95
C GLU A 47 12.34 -2.62 -2.70
N GLN A 48 12.95 -2.68 -1.50
CA GLN A 48 12.22 -2.74 -0.24
C GLN A 48 11.38 -1.50 -0.01
N MET A 49 11.92 -0.31 -0.25
CA MET A 49 11.20 0.95 -0.16
C MET A 49 10.00 0.98 -1.12
N ASN A 50 10.24 0.69 -2.41
CA ASN A 50 9.18 0.69 -3.43
C ASN A 50 8.08 -0.34 -3.11
N LEU A 51 8.46 -1.51 -2.63
CA LEU A 51 7.52 -2.55 -2.23
C LEU A 51 6.54 -2.04 -1.15
N LEU A 52 7.03 -1.34 -0.13
CA LEU A 52 6.19 -0.77 0.92
C LEU A 52 5.26 0.32 0.39
N ILE A 53 5.78 1.21 -0.47
CA ILE A 53 5.01 2.31 -1.06
C ILE A 53 3.93 1.76 -1.99
N ASP A 54 4.31 0.92 -2.94
CA ASP A 54 3.43 0.47 -4.02
C ASP A 54 2.33 -0.46 -3.49
N SER A 55 2.65 -1.37 -2.57
CA SER A 55 1.64 -2.24 -1.98
C SER A 55 0.65 -1.46 -1.11
N LEU A 56 1.09 -0.43 -0.35
CA LEU A 56 0.17 0.41 0.40
C LEU A 56 -0.76 1.22 -0.53
N LYS A 57 -0.24 1.76 -1.65
CA LYS A 57 -1.06 2.45 -2.67
C LYS A 57 -2.08 1.51 -3.30
N VAL A 58 -1.72 0.26 -3.58
CA VAL A 58 -2.67 -0.75 -4.06
C VAL A 58 -3.77 -1.02 -3.04
N HIS A 59 -3.39 -1.22 -1.78
CA HIS A 59 -4.37 -1.49 -0.72
C HIS A 59 -5.34 -0.32 -0.51
N TRP A 60 -4.86 0.89 -0.70
CA TRP A 60 -5.61 2.13 -0.52
C TRP A 60 -6.02 2.79 -1.84
N ALA A 61 -6.20 2.03 -2.91
CA ALA A 61 -6.56 2.56 -4.23
C ALA A 61 -7.80 3.48 -4.21
N ASP A 62 -8.78 3.17 -3.35
CA ASP A 62 -10.01 3.95 -3.20
C ASP A 62 -9.95 4.96 -2.03
N ARG A 63 -8.83 5.02 -1.31
CA ARG A 63 -8.67 5.93 -0.17
C ARG A 63 -8.05 7.24 -0.63
N THR A 64 -8.56 8.34 -0.11
CA THR A 64 -8.02 9.70 -0.29
C THR A 64 -7.55 10.26 1.04
N GLY A 65 -6.93 11.43 1.01
CA GLY A 65 -6.52 12.12 2.22
C GLY A 65 -5.25 11.57 2.86
N TYR A 66 -4.34 11.02 2.08
CA TYR A 66 -3.04 10.58 2.56
C TYR A 66 -1.93 10.91 1.54
N TYR A 67 -0.70 10.91 2.02
CA TYR A 67 0.49 10.96 1.19
C TYR A 67 1.45 9.88 1.64
N VAL A 68 1.94 9.08 0.70
CA VAL A 68 3.00 8.10 0.95
C VAL A 68 4.15 8.36 0.02
N GLY A 69 5.35 8.42 0.58
CA GLY A 69 6.59 8.65 -0.15
C GLY A 69 7.78 7.95 0.49
N GLY A 70 8.92 8.06 -0.15
CA GLY A 70 10.18 7.56 0.35
C GLY A 70 11.34 8.23 -0.33
N ASN A 71 12.50 8.21 0.31
CA ASN A 71 13.71 8.88 -0.14
C ASN A 71 13.48 10.35 -0.55
N MET A 72 12.65 11.03 0.23
CA MET A 72 12.25 12.41 0.03
C MET A 72 12.55 13.20 1.31
N PHE A 73 13.10 14.41 1.16
CA PHE A 73 13.36 15.25 2.32
C PHE A 73 12.11 15.73 3.03
N VAL A 74 12.12 15.59 4.34
CA VAL A 74 11.19 16.19 5.29
C VAL A 74 11.88 17.37 5.94
N HIS A 75 11.55 18.58 5.50
CA HIS A 75 12.05 19.84 6.08
C HIS A 75 11.23 20.21 7.29
N TYR A 76 11.89 20.44 8.42
CA TYR A 76 11.25 20.65 9.71
C TYR A 76 11.67 21.92 10.45
N ASP A 77 12.62 22.68 9.88
CA ASP A 77 13.15 23.91 10.47
C ASP A 77 13.16 25.02 9.42
N PRO A 78 12.21 25.97 9.49
CA PRO A 78 12.13 27.05 8.52
C PRO A 78 13.30 28.04 8.60
N GLU A 79 14.00 28.10 9.73
CA GLU A 79 15.15 29.00 9.93
C GLU A 79 16.45 28.38 9.37
N ASN A 80 16.48 27.05 9.20
CA ASN A 80 17.68 26.36 8.71
C ASN A 80 17.33 25.36 7.59
N LYS A 81 17.48 25.82 6.35
CA LYS A 81 17.19 25.05 5.13
C LYS A 81 17.95 23.70 5.03
N ARG A 82 19.05 23.53 5.79
CA ARG A 82 19.83 22.29 5.81
C ARG A 82 19.30 21.26 6.81
N ARG A 83 18.34 21.64 7.66
CA ARG A 83 17.72 20.73 8.61
C ARG A 83 16.56 19.99 7.96
N SER A 84 16.87 18.84 7.43
CA SER A 84 15.92 17.89 6.84
C SER A 84 16.29 16.46 7.24
N ARG A 85 15.39 15.56 6.99
CA ARG A 85 15.61 14.11 7.05
C ARG A 85 14.97 13.47 5.82
N GLY A 86 15.64 12.50 5.23
CA GLY A 86 15.14 11.69 4.12
C GLY A 86 14.77 10.29 4.62
N PRO A 87 13.55 10.07 5.12
CA PRO A 87 13.14 8.73 5.49
C PRO A 87 13.02 7.83 4.26
N ASP A 88 13.38 6.55 4.42
CA ASP A 88 13.24 5.57 3.34
C ASP A 88 11.78 5.33 2.95
N PHE A 89 10.90 5.35 3.94
CA PHE A 89 9.44 5.34 3.75
C PHE A 89 8.78 6.25 4.77
N PHE A 90 7.79 7.01 4.33
CA PHE A 90 6.92 7.73 5.26
C PHE A 90 5.49 7.85 4.76
N LEU A 91 4.57 7.95 5.70
CA LEU A 91 3.13 8.13 5.49
C LEU A 91 2.64 9.34 6.26
N VAL A 92 1.85 10.19 5.60
CA VAL A 92 1.14 11.30 6.24
C VAL A 92 -0.36 11.15 5.97
N LEU A 93 -1.16 11.20 7.01
CA LEU A 93 -2.61 11.09 6.94
C LEU A 93 -3.30 12.46 6.97
N ASN A 94 -4.53 12.51 6.48
CA ASN A 94 -5.39 13.70 6.49
C ASN A 94 -4.76 14.91 5.79
N VAL A 95 -4.17 14.68 4.62
CA VAL A 95 -3.55 15.69 3.76
C VAL A 95 -4.11 15.61 2.35
N VAL A 96 -3.99 16.72 1.62
CA VAL A 96 -4.39 16.76 0.20
C VAL A 96 -3.43 15.91 -0.62
N ASP A 97 -3.98 15.06 -1.49
CA ASP A 97 -3.19 14.32 -2.47
C ASP A 97 -2.71 15.27 -3.57
N ARG A 98 -1.40 15.48 -3.63
CA ARG A 98 -0.70 16.25 -4.66
C ARG A 98 0.75 15.79 -4.80
N GLU A 99 1.36 16.07 -5.90
CA GLU A 99 2.81 15.89 -6.06
C GLU A 99 3.58 16.90 -5.20
N ARG A 100 4.71 16.45 -4.65
CA ARG A 100 5.63 17.25 -3.83
C ARG A 100 7.07 16.94 -4.19
N LYS A 101 7.89 17.97 -4.30
CA LYS A 101 9.36 17.83 -4.47
C LYS A 101 10.02 17.42 -3.17
N SER A 102 9.50 17.91 -2.04
CA SER A 102 9.90 17.58 -0.68
C SER A 102 8.71 17.79 0.27
N TRP A 103 8.77 17.21 1.45
CA TRP A 103 7.78 17.47 2.50
C TRP A 103 8.23 18.67 3.33
N VAL A 104 7.54 19.78 3.21
CA VAL A 104 7.85 21.02 3.93
C VAL A 104 6.82 21.23 5.02
N ALA A 105 7.16 20.92 6.27
CA ALA A 105 6.20 20.86 7.38
C ALA A 105 5.38 22.15 7.55
N TRP A 106 5.99 23.32 7.40
CA TRP A 106 5.27 24.60 7.55
C TRP A 106 4.34 24.93 6.36
N GLN A 107 4.56 24.36 5.19
CA GLN A 107 3.61 24.45 4.06
C GLN A 107 2.42 23.48 4.20
N GLU A 108 2.59 22.45 5.01
CA GLU A 108 1.60 21.40 5.28
C GLU A 108 0.92 21.58 6.65
N GLY A 109 0.83 22.82 7.14
CA GLY A 109 0.20 23.15 8.42
C GLY A 109 0.93 22.54 9.65
N MET A 110 2.25 22.50 9.62
CA MET A 110 3.12 21.88 10.64
C MET A 110 2.83 20.38 10.83
N ARG A 111 2.39 19.70 9.77
CA ARG A 111 2.19 18.26 9.79
C ARG A 111 3.48 17.51 9.53
N PHE A 112 3.70 16.51 10.35
CA PHE A 112 4.78 15.55 10.23
C PHE A 112 4.24 14.17 9.84
N PRO A 113 5.09 13.24 9.38
CA PRO A 113 4.67 11.86 9.13
C PRO A 113 3.99 11.21 10.33
N ASP A 114 2.97 10.40 10.07
CA ASP A 114 2.33 9.54 11.08
C ASP A 114 3.11 8.23 11.25
N VAL A 115 3.72 7.76 10.17
CA VAL A 115 4.55 6.55 10.13
C VAL A 115 5.85 6.85 9.37
N ILE A 116 6.97 6.41 9.92
CA ILE A 116 8.25 6.31 9.22
C ILE A 116 8.78 4.87 9.34
N ILE A 117 9.33 4.36 8.25
CA ILE A 117 10.10 3.12 8.23
C ILE A 117 11.48 3.48 7.67
N GLU A 118 12.52 3.24 8.46
CA GLU A 118 13.89 3.35 8.02
C GLU A 118 14.45 1.96 7.70
N LEU A 119 15.31 1.90 6.71
CA LEU A 119 15.99 0.71 6.25
C LEU A 119 17.49 0.81 6.59
N PRO A 120 17.91 0.59 7.86
CA PRO A 120 19.27 0.82 8.29
C PRO A 120 20.27 -0.02 7.52
N SER A 121 21.39 0.61 7.15
CA SER A 121 22.60 -0.05 6.70
C SER A 121 23.61 -0.16 7.85
N ASP A 122 24.74 -0.78 7.60
CA ASP A 122 25.82 -0.85 8.60
C ASP A 122 26.34 0.53 8.99
N THR A 123 26.28 1.51 8.08
CA THR A 123 26.75 2.87 8.31
C THR A 123 25.71 3.76 8.98
N THR A 124 24.43 3.57 8.74
CA THR A 124 23.35 4.45 9.24
C THR A 124 22.68 3.93 10.51
N ARG A 125 22.83 2.66 10.86
CA ARG A 125 22.16 1.99 11.99
C ARG A 125 22.25 2.75 13.32
N ALA A 126 23.42 3.30 13.66
CA ALA A 126 23.58 4.06 14.90
C ALA A 126 22.80 5.37 14.91
N VAL A 127 22.72 6.04 13.75
CA VAL A 127 21.97 7.29 13.57
C VAL A 127 20.47 7.02 13.63
N ASP A 128 20.02 5.96 12.97
CA ASP A 128 18.59 5.58 12.93
C ASP A 128 18.08 5.15 14.32
N LYS A 129 18.87 4.35 15.06
CA LYS A 129 18.51 3.92 16.43
C LYS A 129 18.67 5.03 17.47
N GLY A 130 19.43 6.09 17.19
CA GLY A 130 19.75 7.17 18.11
C GLY A 130 19.19 8.52 17.73
N GLU A 131 19.90 9.27 16.90
CA GLU A 131 19.59 10.67 16.57
C GLU A 131 18.22 10.82 15.87
N LYS A 132 17.96 10.04 14.81
CA LYS A 132 16.68 10.09 14.10
C LYS A 132 15.52 9.69 15.01
N LYS A 133 15.68 8.60 15.78
CA LYS A 133 14.67 8.18 16.75
C LYS A 133 14.33 9.30 17.75
N GLY A 134 15.36 9.98 18.29
CA GLY A 134 15.16 11.11 19.21
C GLY A 134 14.45 12.30 18.58
N LEU A 135 14.76 12.62 17.33
CA LEU A 135 14.08 13.67 16.57
C LEU A 135 12.61 13.32 16.31
N TYR A 136 12.34 12.08 15.88
CA TYR A 136 10.99 11.60 15.57
C TYR A 136 10.12 11.48 16.83
N GLU A 137 10.71 11.08 17.96
CA GLU A 137 10.04 11.06 19.25
C GLU A 137 9.72 12.47 19.76
N GLY A 138 10.71 13.36 19.78
CA GLY A 138 10.64 14.65 20.45
C GLY A 138 9.99 15.76 19.63
N LEU A 139 10.46 15.96 18.40
CA LEU A 139 10.00 17.08 17.55
C LEU A 139 8.82 16.67 16.67
N PHE A 140 8.94 15.57 15.91
CA PHE A 140 7.88 15.14 15.01
C PHE A 140 6.69 14.55 15.79
N ARG A 141 6.94 13.97 16.95
CA ARG A 141 5.94 13.30 17.78
C ARG A 141 5.13 12.29 16.98
N MET A 142 5.84 11.59 16.12
CA MET A 142 5.28 10.66 15.16
C MET A 142 4.75 9.40 15.86
N ALA A 143 3.57 8.95 15.44
CA ALA A 143 2.87 7.85 16.11
C ALA A 143 3.64 6.53 16.05
N GLU A 144 4.22 6.21 14.91
CA GLU A 144 4.82 4.89 14.65
C GLU A 144 6.16 5.00 13.94
N TYR A 145 7.19 4.38 14.49
CA TYR A 145 8.55 4.33 13.94
C TYR A 145 9.03 2.90 13.83
N TYR A 146 9.49 2.50 12.64
CA TYR A 146 9.94 1.15 12.35
C TYR A 146 11.35 1.17 11.77
N LEU A 147 12.12 0.15 12.13
CA LEU A 147 13.46 -0.13 11.61
C LEU A 147 13.47 -1.53 11.02
N TYR A 148 13.83 -1.66 9.77
CA TYR A 148 14.01 -2.95 9.12
C TYR A 148 15.32 -3.00 8.35
N ASP A 149 16.23 -3.86 8.75
CA ASP A 149 17.47 -4.13 8.03
C ASP A 149 17.22 -5.22 6.98
N PRO A 150 17.29 -4.91 5.67
CA PRO A 150 17.02 -5.88 4.62
C PRO A 150 18.01 -7.05 4.55
N TRP A 151 19.20 -6.91 5.15
CA TRP A 151 20.23 -7.93 5.11
C TRP A 151 20.18 -8.88 6.30
N SER A 152 20.16 -8.33 7.52
CA SER A 152 20.06 -9.13 8.74
C SER A 152 18.64 -9.58 9.06
N GLN A 153 17.64 -8.95 8.42
CA GLN A 153 16.21 -9.13 8.72
C GLN A 153 15.85 -8.76 10.17
N GLU A 154 16.66 -7.90 10.81
CA GLU A 154 16.29 -7.31 12.09
C GLU A 154 15.10 -6.37 11.85
N PHE A 155 14.01 -6.56 12.61
CA PHE A 155 12.82 -5.74 12.52
C PHE A 155 12.41 -5.29 13.92
N ILE A 156 12.32 -3.97 14.13
CA ILE A 156 11.95 -3.34 15.40
C ILE A 156 10.87 -2.29 15.10
N GLY A 157 9.86 -2.21 15.96
CA GLY A 157 8.84 -1.17 15.90
C GLY A 157 8.75 -0.39 17.21
N TYR A 158 8.44 0.89 17.12
CA TYR A 158 8.20 1.76 18.24
C TYR A 158 6.88 2.50 18.04
N HIS A 159 6.04 2.51 19.08
CA HIS A 159 4.84 3.33 19.13
C HIS A 159 4.99 4.43 20.17
N LEU A 160 4.51 5.63 19.85
CA LEU A 160 4.54 6.78 20.74
C LEU A 160 3.39 6.68 21.77
N HIS A 161 3.75 6.55 23.02
CA HIS A 161 2.80 6.64 24.13
C HIS A 161 3.15 7.86 24.99
N GLY A 162 2.23 8.83 25.02
CA GLY A 162 2.49 10.13 25.63
C GLY A 162 3.63 10.88 24.93
N MET A 163 4.81 10.93 25.54
CA MET A 163 5.97 11.67 25.05
C MET A 163 7.15 10.74 24.68
N ARG A 164 6.98 9.43 24.75
CA ARG A 164 8.09 8.48 24.59
C ARG A 164 7.73 7.33 23.67
N TYR A 165 8.72 6.88 22.90
CA TYR A 165 8.64 5.65 22.15
C TYR A 165 8.80 4.43 23.07
N HIS A 166 7.85 3.52 22.94
CA HIS A 166 7.93 2.18 23.52
C HIS A 166 8.10 1.18 22.38
N GLU A 167 9.06 0.28 22.57
CA GLU A 167 9.25 -0.82 21.64
C GLU A 167 8.01 -1.73 21.67
N VAL A 168 7.54 -2.10 20.48
CA VAL A 168 6.36 -2.95 20.33
C VAL A 168 6.82 -4.41 20.18
N GLU A 169 6.31 -5.27 21.03
CA GLU A 169 6.53 -6.69 20.90
C GLU A 169 5.84 -7.23 19.64
N ARG A 170 6.55 -8.05 18.89
CA ARG A 170 5.98 -8.78 17.76
C ARG A 170 5.06 -9.88 18.27
N ASP A 171 3.95 -10.09 17.57
CA ASP A 171 3.03 -11.18 17.90
C ASP A 171 3.63 -12.57 17.62
N ALA A 172 2.85 -13.63 17.82
CA ALA A 172 3.26 -15.01 17.61
C ALA A 172 3.72 -15.29 16.16
N GLU A 173 3.22 -14.54 15.19
CA GLU A 173 3.60 -14.61 13.77
C GLU A 173 4.72 -13.62 13.40
N ARG A 174 5.33 -12.99 14.41
CA ARG A 174 6.44 -12.03 14.30
C ARG A 174 6.10 -10.78 13.49
N LYS A 175 4.85 -10.32 13.55
CA LYS A 175 4.34 -9.10 12.91
C LYS A 175 3.96 -8.05 13.95
N ILE A 176 3.92 -6.77 13.55
CA ILE A 176 3.52 -5.63 14.37
C ILE A 176 2.33 -4.97 13.70
N TYR A 177 1.28 -4.69 14.45
CA TYR A 177 0.11 -3.96 13.96
C TYR A 177 0.41 -2.45 13.90
N SER A 178 0.15 -1.85 12.74
CA SER A 178 0.17 -0.39 12.53
C SER A 178 -1.24 0.15 12.64
N THR A 179 -1.49 0.98 13.64
CA THR A 179 -2.78 1.62 13.85
C THR A 179 -3.08 2.68 12.79
N ALA A 180 -2.03 3.32 12.27
CA ALA A 180 -2.15 4.32 11.22
C ALA A 180 -2.63 3.73 9.89
N THR A 181 -2.18 2.52 9.56
CA THR A 181 -2.54 1.87 8.29
C THR A 181 -3.71 0.91 8.41
N GLY A 182 -3.95 0.32 9.59
CA GLY A 182 -4.89 -0.78 9.79
C GLY A 182 -4.35 -2.12 9.32
N LEU A 183 -3.04 -2.21 9.06
CA LEU A 183 -2.35 -3.39 8.55
C LEU A 183 -1.31 -3.87 9.55
N TYR A 184 -0.81 -5.07 9.35
CA TYR A 184 0.40 -5.54 10.02
C TYR A 184 1.62 -5.31 9.14
N LEU A 185 2.77 -5.07 9.78
CA LEU A 185 4.10 -5.19 9.19
C LEU A 185 4.72 -6.51 9.63
N GLY A 186 5.19 -7.30 8.70
CA GLY A 186 5.83 -8.59 8.97
C GLY A 186 6.75 -9.03 7.85
N ILE A 187 7.74 -9.84 8.17
CA ILE A 187 8.71 -10.34 7.19
C ILE A 187 8.12 -11.54 6.46
N ARG A 188 8.11 -11.49 5.13
CA ARG A 188 7.72 -12.59 4.24
C ARG A 188 8.79 -12.75 3.15
N GLU A 189 9.34 -13.93 3.04
CA GLU A 189 10.38 -14.26 2.04
C GLU A 189 11.58 -13.28 2.05
N GLY A 190 11.95 -12.81 3.26
CA GLY A 190 13.07 -11.88 3.42
C GLY A 190 12.77 -10.42 3.05
N TRP A 191 11.49 -10.06 2.91
CA TRP A 191 11.02 -8.69 2.68
C TRP A 191 10.06 -8.24 3.77
N LEU A 192 10.17 -7.01 4.21
CA LEU A 192 9.15 -6.40 5.07
C LEU A 192 7.91 -6.09 4.22
N ARG A 193 6.78 -6.66 4.59
CA ARG A 193 5.52 -6.57 3.84
C ARG A 193 4.39 -6.03 4.70
N TRP A 194 3.48 -5.33 4.06
CA TRP A 194 2.15 -5.10 4.62
C TRP A 194 1.32 -6.37 4.55
N LEU A 195 0.61 -6.68 5.64
CA LEU A 195 -0.26 -7.84 5.75
C LEU A 195 -1.64 -7.38 6.20
N THR A 196 -2.69 -7.97 5.64
CA THR A 196 -4.06 -7.73 6.12
C THR A 196 -4.26 -8.29 7.52
N VAL A 197 -5.38 -7.98 8.15
CA VAL A 197 -5.73 -8.54 9.48
C VAL A 197 -5.89 -10.06 9.46
N GLU A 198 -6.22 -10.63 8.30
CA GLU A 198 -6.29 -12.07 8.05
C GLU A 198 -4.91 -12.69 7.77
N GLY A 199 -3.85 -11.88 7.71
CA GLY A 199 -2.48 -12.33 7.47
C GLY A 199 -2.08 -12.48 6.01
N ALA A 200 -2.95 -12.11 5.06
CA ALA A 200 -2.62 -12.11 3.64
C ALA A 200 -1.63 -10.99 3.30
N VAL A 201 -0.66 -11.29 2.44
CA VAL A 201 0.28 -10.27 1.93
C VAL A 201 -0.47 -9.30 1.03
N VAL A 202 -0.30 -8.00 1.29
CA VAL A 202 -0.80 -6.95 0.39
C VAL A 202 0.10 -6.93 -0.85
N PRO A 203 -0.46 -7.19 -2.05
CA PRO A 203 0.33 -7.31 -3.26
C PRO A 203 0.80 -5.95 -3.78
N THR A 204 1.89 -5.96 -4.52
CA THR A 204 2.31 -4.85 -5.39
C THR A 204 1.49 -4.83 -6.70
N PRO A 205 1.52 -3.74 -7.48
CA PRO A 205 0.88 -3.70 -8.80
C PRO A 205 1.36 -4.82 -9.74
N LEU A 206 2.66 -5.15 -9.70
CA LEU A 206 3.23 -6.22 -10.50
C LEU A 206 2.69 -7.59 -10.09
N GLU A 207 2.67 -7.89 -8.80
CA GLU A 207 2.11 -9.13 -8.27
C GLU A 207 0.61 -9.30 -8.61
N LEU A 208 -0.15 -8.19 -8.57
CA LEU A 208 -1.56 -8.20 -9.01
C LEU A 208 -1.70 -8.54 -10.49
N ALA A 209 -0.86 -7.94 -11.35
CA ALA A 209 -0.89 -8.21 -12.78
C ALA A 209 -0.52 -9.66 -13.07
N GLU A 210 0.49 -10.20 -12.41
CA GLU A 210 0.88 -11.61 -12.53
C GLU A 210 -0.24 -12.57 -12.08
N GLN A 211 -0.88 -12.29 -10.94
CA GLN A 211 -2.02 -13.07 -10.46
C GLN A 211 -3.21 -13.02 -11.42
N ALA A 212 -3.49 -11.84 -12.01
CA ALA A 212 -4.56 -11.69 -12.99
C ALA A 212 -4.25 -12.49 -14.26
N GLY A 213 -3.02 -12.46 -14.76
CA GLY A 213 -2.57 -13.26 -15.90
C GLY A 213 -2.70 -14.77 -15.66
N GLN A 214 -2.27 -15.24 -14.48
CA GLN A 214 -2.41 -16.64 -14.09
C GLN A 214 -3.88 -17.09 -14.03
N ARG A 215 -4.76 -16.26 -13.45
CA ARG A 215 -6.20 -16.56 -13.38
C ARG A 215 -6.82 -16.61 -14.77
N ALA A 216 -6.46 -15.71 -15.69
CA ALA A 216 -6.94 -15.70 -17.05
C ALA A 216 -6.53 -16.99 -17.78
N THR A 217 -5.25 -17.36 -17.71
CA THR A 217 -4.74 -18.61 -18.32
C THR A 217 -5.45 -19.85 -17.74
N GLN A 218 -5.67 -19.90 -16.43
CA GLN A 218 -6.40 -21.01 -15.81
C GLN A 218 -7.86 -21.08 -16.28
N ALA A 219 -8.54 -19.93 -16.41
CA ALA A 219 -9.91 -19.86 -16.89
C ALA A 219 -10.03 -20.34 -18.35
N GLU A 220 -9.08 -19.93 -19.20
CA GLU A 220 -9.01 -20.41 -20.60
C GLU A 220 -8.82 -21.92 -20.69
N GLN A 221 -7.91 -22.48 -19.90
CA GLN A 221 -7.69 -23.92 -19.84
C GLN A 221 -8.92 -24.70 -19.36
N GLN A 222 -9.62 -24.15 -18.35
CA GLN A 222 -10.86 -24.77 -17.87
C GLN A 222 -11.96 -24.73 -18.92
N ALA A 223 -12.16 -23.60 -19.59
CA ALA A 223 -13.14 -23.45 -20.65
C ALA A 223 -12.88 -24.43 -21.81
N GLU A 224 -11.61 -24.60 -22.23
CA GLU A 224 -11.24 -25.55 -23.28
C GLU A 224 -11.49 -27.01 -22.85
N GLN A 225 -11.20 -27.35 -21.60
CA GLN A 225 -11.49 -28.66 -21.05
C GLN A 225 -13.01 -28.96 -21.01
N GLU A 226 -13.81 -27.97 -20.60
CA GLU A 226 -15.27 -28.11 -20.58
C GLU A 226 -15.83 -28.29 -22.00
N LYS A 227 -15.36 -27.50 -22.96
CA LYS A 227 -15.73 -27.63 -24.37
C LYS A 227 -15.41 -29.04 -24.90
N HIS A 228 -14.20 -29.53 -24.64
CA HIS A 228 -13.82 -30.88 -25.08
C HIS A 228 -14.68 -31.96 -24.42
N ARG A 229 -15.04 -31.80 -23.12
CA ARG A 229 -15.95 -32.74 -22.46
C ARG A 229 -17.37 -32.71 -23.07
N ALA A 230 -17.86 -31.52 -23.41
CA ALA A 230 -19.15 -31.37 -24.05
C ALA A 230 -19.18 -32.04 -25.42
N GLU A 231 -18.16 -31.80 -26.25
CA GLU A 231 -18.01 -32.46 -27.57
C GLU A 231 -17.95 -33.98 -27.44
N GLN A 232 -17.21 -34.51 -26.46
CA GLN A 232 -17.17 -35.96 -26.23
C GLN A 232 -18.52 -36.52 -25.76
N ALA A 233 -19.26 -35.77 -24.92
CA ALA A 233 -20.57 -36.17 -24.47
C ALA A 233 -21.58 -36.21 -25.63
N GLU A 234 -21.54 -35.23 -26.51
CA GLU A 234 -22.38 -35.17 -27.72
C GLU A 234 -22.08 -36.36 -28.67
N GLN A 235 -20.81 -36.62 -28.94
CA GLN A 235 -20.41 -37.79 -29.76
C GLN A 235 -20.89 -39.12 -29.15
N ARG A 236 -20.80 -39.27 -27.83
CA ARG A 236 -21.30 -40.49 -27.17
C ARG A 236 -22.84 -40.60 -27.25
N ALA A 237 -23.55 -39.47 -27.12
CA ALA A 237 -25.00 -39.44 -27.29
C ALA A 237 -25.40 -39.83 -28.70
N GLU A 238 -24.77 -39.28 -29.76
CA GLU A 238 -25.02 -39.65 -31.13
C GLU A 238 -24.75 -41.15 -31.41
N GLN A 239 -23.61 -41.67 -30.87
CA GLN A 239 -23.30 -43.12 -31.03
C GLN A 239 -24.38 -44.01 -30.35
N ALA A 240 -24.82 -43.59 -29.16
CA ALA A 240 -25.88 -44.30 -28.43
C ALA A 240 -27.23 -44.30 -29.21
N GLU A 241 -27.59 -43.15 -29.80
CA GLU A 241 -28.80 -43.01 -30.61
C GLU A 241 -28.71 -43.90 -31.91
N GLN A 242 -27.58 -43.88 -32.57
CA GLN A 242 -27.32 -44.74 -33.74
C GLN A 242 -27.44 -46.24 -33.38
N LEU A 243 -26.85 -46.60 -32.23
CA LEU A 243 -26.94 -47.97 -31.74
C LEU A 243 -28.38 -48.39 -31.44
N VAL A 244 -29.14 -47.53 -30.76
CA VAL A 244 -30.57 -47.76 -30.48
C VAL A 244 -31.40 -47.89 -31.78
N ALA A 245 -31.17 -47.02 -32.75
CA ALA A 245 -31.82 -47.07 -34.06
C ALA A 245 -31.50 -48.37 -34.81
N MET A 246 -30.24 -48.84 -34.74
CA MET A 246 -29.83 -50.12 -35.34
C MET A 246 -30.53 -51.33 -34.66
N TYR A 247 -30.61 -51.35 -33.32
CA TYR A 247 -31.32 -52.37 -32.57
C TYR A 247 -32.81 -52.39 -32.90
N ARG A 248 -33.46 -51.22 -32.97
CA ARG A 248 -34.89 -51.12 -33.37
C ARG A 248 -35.13 -51.67 -34.77
N ARG A 249 -34.27 -51.39 -35.73
CA ARG A 249 -34.36 -51.94 -37.10
C ARG A 249 -34.21 -53.47 -37.16
N ARG A 250 -33.36 -54.03 -36.29
CA ARG A 250 -33.03 -55.48 -36.33
C ARG A 250 -33.98 -56.33 -35.50
N PHE A 251 -34.54 -55.82 -34.43
CA PHE A 251 -35.33 -56.60 -33.47
C PHE A 251 -36.76 -56.09 -33.24
N GLY A 252 -37.17 -55.00 -33.91
CA GLY A 252 -38.46 -54.36 -33.68
C GLY A 252 -38.51 -53.59 -32.35
N ASP A 253 -39.60 -52.83 -32.12
CA ASP A 253 -39.81 -52.11 -30.85
C ASP A 253 -40.10 -53.13 -29.74
N LEU A 254 -39.21 -53.27 -28.78
CA LEU A 254 -39.37 -54.14 -27.60
C LEU A 254 -40.41 -53.64 -26.59
N GLY A 255 -41.34 -52.75 -27.00
CA GLY A 255 -42.30 -52.06 -26.15
C GLY A 255 -43.77 -52.30 -26.44
N GLY A 256 -44.13 -53.35 -27.25
CA GLY A 256 -45.54 -53.63 -27.62
C GLY A 256 -46.07 -54.95 -27.10
N GLY A 257 -46.07 -55.23 -25.81
CA GLY A 257 -46.61 -56.49 -25.33
C GLY A 257 -46.80 -56.57 -23.82
N ARG A 258 -47.89 -55.92 -23.33
CA ARG A 258 -48.69 -56.37 -22.18
C ARG A 258 -49.67 -55.29 -21.67
N GLU A 259 -50.66 -55.03 -22.49
CA GLU A 259 -51.94 -54.61 -21.99
C GLU A 259 -53.01 -55.29 -22.84
N GLN A 260 -53.44 -56.50 -22.42
CA GLN A 260 -54.76 -57.07 -22.57
C GLN A 260 -54.70 -58.45 -21.95
N GLU A 261 -55.34 -58.52 -20.81
CA GLU A 261 -56.31 -59.52 -20.43
C GLU A 261 -56.54 -59.54 -18.90
N GLN A 262 -57.68 -59.14 -18.59
CA GLN A 262 -58.74 -59.44 -17.57
C GLN A 262 -58.86 -58.42 -16.46
#